data_5f66ced94d07dccdf90d5a33076fb647
#
_entry.id   5f66ced94d07dccdf90d5a33076fb647
#
_cell.length_a   1.000
_cell.length_b   1.000
_cell.length_c   1.000
_cell.angle_alpha   90.00
_cell.angle_beta   90.00
_cell.angle_gamma   90.00
#
_symmetry.space_group_name_H-M   'P 1'
#
loop_
_entity.id
_entity.type
_entity.pdbx_description
1 polymer ?
#
loop_
_entity_poly.entity_id
_entity_poly.type
_entity_poly.pdbx_seq_one_letter_code
_entity_poly.pdbx_strand_id
1 'polypeptide(L)'
;MLHSLPVHGCEEFCSKNAHRVVHPADYDYNDANEVIAMIKEFLPFDVVRNGALKIAHKMYSDGFVPDVIYCSLRGGAYMANVISEYYKLVRKDYHPVLYASVVARSYTDVQQHEKVYVDGWTYAPEYLRPGDKIMLVDDIFDSGRTINSLVEIFLQRGVPRSNIKIVVHDYKRFTSHKEQQSIQPDYWCRLLEITKPEDDRWIHYLSHELVGLSKDELEEYYFKDDPELRPVLEPILGKV
;
A
#
# COMPACT_ATOMS: atom_id res chain seq x y z
N MET A 1 42.51 15.00 -26.97
CA MET A 1 41.93 16.22 -26.38
C MET A 1 40.44 15.98 -26.22
N LEU A 2 40.04 15.68 -25.00
CA LEU A 2 38.62 15.48 -24.65
C LEU A 2 38.13 16.81 -24.06
N HIS A 3 37.25 17.50 -24.77
CA HIS A 3 36.58 18.69 -24.26
C HIS A 3 35.52 18.31 -23.24
N SER A 4 35.73 18.73 -22.00
CA SER A 4 34.73 18.71 -20.95
C SER A 4 33.64 19.74 -21.23
N LEU A 5 32.41 19.33 -21.33
CA LEU A 5 31.22 20.19 -21.33
C LEU A 5 30.90 20.64 -19.91
N PRO A 6 30.53 21.89 -19.67
CA PRO A 6 30.24 22.39 -18.33
C PRO A 6 28.88 21.91 -17.86
N VAL A 7 28.85 21.36 -16.64
CA VAL A 7 27.63 21.02 -15.92
C VAL A 7 27.13 22.29 -15.22
N HIS A 8 26.33 23.09 -15.91
CA HIS A 8 25.56 24.17 -15.31
C HIS A 8 24.08 23.91 -15.53
N GLY A 9 23.34 23.73 -14.47
CA GLY A 9 21.87 23.67 -14.53
C GLY A 9 21.14 22.86 -13.47
N CYS A 10 21.83 22.27 -12.48
CA CYS A 10 21.16 21.42 -11.48
C CYS A 10 20.90 22.10 -10.12
N GLU A 11 21.51 23.24 -9.82
CA GLU A 11 21.39 23.88 -8.50
C GLU A 11 20.19 24.80 -8.35
N GLU A 12 19.66 25.37 -9.44
CA GLU A 12 18.53 26.32 -9.38
C GLU A 12 17.15 25.62 -9.31
N PHE A 13 17.05 24.35 -9.68
CA PHE A 13 15.80 23.59 -9.62
C PHE A 13 15.55 22.99 -8.22
N CYS A 14 16.60 22.80 -7.42
CA CYS A 14 16.51 22.23 -6.08
C CYS A 14 16.09 23.22 -5.00
N SER A 15 16.27 24.53 -5.22
CA SER A 15 16.00 25.55 -4.17
C SER A 15 14.56 26.03 -4.09
N LYS A 16 13.71 25.74 -5.08
CA LYS A 16 12.29 26.20 -5.11
C LYS A 16 11.28 25.16 -4.66
N ASN A 17 11.68 23.91 -4.44
CA ASN A 17 10.82 22.81 -3.96
C ASN A 17 11.43 22.08 -2.75
N ALA A 18 12.02 22.82 -1.82
CA ALA A 18 12.37 22.26 -0.52
C ALA A 18 11.07 21.95 0.24
N HIS A 19 10.44 20.83 -0.07
CA HIS A 19 9.40 20.25 0.76
C HIS A 19 10.06 19.93 2.10
N ARG A 20 9.56 20.55 3.16
CA ARG A 20 9.97 20.28 4.53
C ARG A 20 9.83 18.79 4.77
N VAL A 21 10.94 18.07 4.83
CA VAL A 21 10.98 16.68 5.28
C VAL A 21 10.55 16.72 6.74
N VAL A 22 9.33 16.28 7.02
CA VAL A 22 8.84 16.15 8.38
C VAL A 22 9.64 15.02 9.01
N HIS A 23 10.39 15.33 10.06
CA HIS A 23 11.22 14.35 10.75
C HIS A 23 10.30 13.35 11.48
N PRO A 24 10.64 12.05 11.56
CA PRO A 24 9.85 11.06 12.30
C PRO A 24 9.56 11.43 13.76
N ALA A 25 10.37 12.30 14.38
CA ALA A 25 10.15 12.82 15.74
C ALA A 25 9.03 13.87 15.83
N ASP A 26 8.51 14.37 14.70
CA ASP A 26 7.41 15.34 14.69
C ASP A 26 6.02 14.67 14.66
N TYR A 27 5.98 13.33 14.75
CA TYR A 27 4.73 12.58 14.91
C TYR A 27 4.30 12.61 16.37
N ASP A 28 3.19 13.27 16.66
CA ASP A 28 2.52 13.16 17.95
C ASP A 28 1.79 11.80 18.01
N TYR A 29 2.43 10.82 18.62
CA TYR A 29 1.83 9.50 18.90
C TYR A 29 0.80 9.55 20.04
N ASN A 30 0.50 10.74 20.61
CA ASN A 30 -0.37 10.89 21.76
C ASN A 30 -1.87 10.97 21.44
N ASP A 31 -2.27 10.90 20.17
CA ASP A 31 -3.68 10.76 19.79
C ASP A 31 -4.26 9.35 20.03
N ALA A 32 -3.50 8.49 20.71
CA ALA A 32 -3.92 7.12 21.04
C ALA A 32 -4.93 7.04 22.21
N ASN A 33 -5.40 8.16 22.76
CA ASN A 33 -6.22 8.16 23.98
C ASN A 33 -7.74 8.17 23.78
N GLU A 34 -8.24 8.08 22.55
CA GLU A 34 -9.63 7.72 22.26
C GLU A 34 -9.73 6.55 21.30
N VAL A 35 -8.95 5.51 21.49
CA VAL A 35 -9.23 4.23 20.86
C VAL A 35 -10.46 3.65 21.59
N ILE A 36 -11.66 3.98 21.11
CA ILE A 36 -12.80 3.08 21.20
C ILE A 36 -12.21 1.72 20.90
N ALA A 37 -12.42 0.73 21.76
CA ALA A 37 -11.85 -0.60 21.61
C ALA A 37 -12.33 -1.17 20.28
N MET A 38 -11.63 -0.80 19.20
CA MET A 38 -11.95 -1.24 17.84
C MET A 38 -11.66 -2.74 17.79
N ILE A 39 -12.63 -3.52 17.38
CA ILE A 39 -12.48 -4.96 17.26
C ILE A 39 -11.36 -5.21 16.26
N LYS A 40 -10.30 -5.92 16.67
CA LYS A 40 -9.23 -6.35 15.79
C LYS A 40 -9.57 -7.71 15.16
N GLU A 41 -9.24 -7.83 13.91
CA GLU A 41 -9.24 -9.11 13.18
C GLU A 41 -7.82 -9.39 12.70
N PHE A 42 -7.22 -10.47 13.21
CA PHE A 42 -5.86 -10.88 12.87
C PHE A 42 -5.85 -11.71 11.59
N LEU A 43 -5.07 -11.26 10.62
CA LEU A 43 -4.97 -11.94 9.33
C LEU A 43 -3.64 -12.69 9.22
N PRO A 44 -3.66 -14.05 9.18
CA PRO A 44 -2.45 -14.85 9.07
C PRO A 44 -1.69 -14.62 7.77
N PHE A 45 -0.39 -14.78 7.87
CA PHE A 45 0.57 -14.60 6.78
C PHE A 45 0.25 -15.46 5.54
N ASP A 46 -0.08 -16.73 5.74
CA ASP A 46 -0.40 -17.67 4.67
C ASP A 46 -1.74 -17.36 3.99
N VAL A 47 -2.70 -16.76 4.70
CA VAL A 47 -3.97 -16.30 4.14
C VAL A 47 -3.72 -15.20 3.11
N VAL A 48 -2.87 -14.21 3.43
CA VAL A 48 -2.50 -13.13 2.51
C VAL A 48 -1.76 -13.69 1.30
N ARG A 49 -0.78 -14.58 1.52
CA ARG A 49 -0.03 -15.22 0.44
C ARG A 49 -0.94 -16.01 -0.52
N ASN A 50 -1.80 -16.85 0.04
CA ASN A 50 -2.66 -17.70 -0.75
C ASN A 50 -3.74 -16.88 -1.49
N GLY A 51 -4.23 -15.80 -0.87
CA GLY A 51 -5.10 -14.81 -1.50
C GLY A 51 -4.42 -14.14 -2.70
N ALA A 52 -3.18 -13.68 -2.51
CA ALA A 52 -2.39 -13.07 -3.58
C ALA A 52 -2.18 -13.99 -4.78
N LEU A 53 -1.89 -15.27 -4.55
CA LEU A 53 -1.74 -16.26 -5.62
C LEU A 53 -3.06 -16.50 -6.38
N LYS A 54 -4.18 -16.63 -5.65
CA LYS A 54 -5.50 -16.86 -6.25
C LYS A 54 -5.94 -15.66 -7.10
N ILE A 55 -5.71 -14.44 -6.60
CA ILE A 55 -6.09 -13.22 -7.32
C ILE A 55 -5.20 -13.00 -8.56
N ALA A 56 -3.90 -13.27 -8.46
CA ALA A 56 -2.99 -13.22 -9.60
C ALA A 56 -3.41 -14.21 -10.70
N HIS A 57 -3.78 -15.43 -10.31
CA HIS A 57 -4.29 -16.45 -11.24
C HIS A 57 -5.61 -16.02 -11.90
N LYS A 58 -6.53 -15.45 -11.11
CA LYS A 58 -7.79 -14.94 -11.66
C LYS A 58 -7.54 -13.84 -12.69
N MET A 59 -6.71 -12.85 -12.37
CA MET A 59 -6.38 -11.75 -13.30
C MET A 59 -5.74 -12.25 -14.58
N TYR A 60 -4.81 -13.20 -14.46
CA TYR A 60 -4.18 -13.84 -15.63
C TYR A 60 -5.22 -14.59 -16.49
N SER A 61 -6.13 -15.32 -15.87
CA SER A 61 -7.22 -16.02 -16.55
C SER A 61 -8.22 -15.08 -17.23
N ASP A 62 -8.43 -13.90 -16.66
CA ASP A 62 -9.23 -12.82 -17.24
C ASP A 62 -8.48 -12.09 -18.38
N GLY A 63 -7.25 -12.50 -18.72
CA GLY A 63 -6.44 -11.94 -19.80
C GLY A 63 -5.68 -10.66 -19.43
N PHE A 64 -5.57 -10.33 -18.14
CA PHE A 64 -4.80 -9.17 -17.70
C PHE A 64 -3.38 -9.58 -17.31
N VAL A 65 -2.40 -9.08 -18.07
CA VAL A 65 -0.97 -9.20 -17.78
C VAL A 65 -0.41 -7.79 -17.64
N PRO A 66 0.09 -7.40 -16.46
CA PRO A 66 0.64 -6.07 -16.26
C PRO A 66 2.02 -5.91 -16.91
N ASP A 67 2.34 -4.70 -17.35
CA ASP A 67 3.71 -4.31 -17.71
C ASP A 67 4.45 -3.80 -16.46
N VAL A 68 3.72 -3.10 -15.57
CA VAL A 68 4.25 -2.58 -14.32
C VAL A 68 3.32 -2.94 -13.16
N ILE A 69 3.89 -3.49 -12.10
CA ILE A 69 3.23 -3.66 -10.80
C ILE A 69 3.74 -2.57 -9.87
N TYR A 70 2.87 -1.67 -9.45
CA TYR A 70 3.16 -0.69 -8.42
C TYR A 70 2.65 -1.20 -7.07
N CYS A 71 3.57 -1.32 -6.14
CA CYS A 71 3.30 -1.65 -4.75
C CYS A 71 3.11 -0.36 -3.95
N SER A 72 1.96 -0.18 -3.34
CA SER A 72 1.74 0.89 -2.35
C SER A 72 2.46 0.52 -1.05
N LEU A 73 3.46 1.29 -0.67
CA LEU A 73 4.23 1.02 0.54
C LEU A 73 3.55 1.68 1.75
N ARG A 74 3.50 0.96 2.85
CA ARG A 74 4.13 -0.33 3.17
C ARG A 74 3.19 -1.53 2.99
N GLY A 75 1.88 -1.34 3.16
CA GLY A 75 0.89 -2.42 3.27
C GLY A 75 0.89 -3.38 2.08
N GLY A 76 0.90 -2.85 0.86
CA GLY A 76 0.88 -3.65 -0.36
C GLY A 76 2.13 -4.49 -0.64
N ALA A 77 3.24 -4.27 0.10
CA ALA A 77 4.55 -4.85 -0.23
C ALA A 77 4.54 -6.38 -0.30
N TYR A 78 3.99 -7.03 0.71
CA TYR A 78 4.00 -8.48 0.78
C TYR A 78 3.14 -9.11 -0.33
N MET A 79 1.92 -8.61 -0.49
CA MET A 79 1.00 -9.11 -1.52
C MET A 79 1.55 -8.89 -2.93
N ALA A 80 2.06 -7.69 -3.23
CA ALA A 80 2.60 -7.36 -4.53
C ALA A 80 3.83 -8.20 -4.90
N ASN A 81 4.69 -8.51 -3.92
CA ASN A 81 5.83 -9.39 -4.14
C ASN A 81 5.37 -10.80 -4.57
N VAL A 82 4.40 -11.38 -3.87
CA VAL A 82 3.85 -12.71 -4.21
C VAL A 82 3.22 -12.70 -5.61
N ILE A 83 2.44 -11.65 -5.94
CA ILE A 83 1.84 -11.49 -7.27
C ILE A 83 2.93 -11.39 -8.35
N SER A 84 4.00 -10.65 -8.09
CA SER A 84 5.10 -10.50 -9.05
C SER A 84 5.77 -11.84 -9.37
N GLU A 85 5.97 -12.69 -8.35
CA GLU A 85 6.52 -14.04 -8.54
C GLU A 85 5.58 -14.93 -9.37
N TYR A 86 4.26 -14.82 -9.18
CA TYR A 86 3.30 -15.54 -10.02
C TYR A 86 3.44 -15.14 -11.51
N TYR A 87 3.55 -13.84 -11.79
CA TYR A 87 3.68 -13.37 -13.18
C TYR A 87 5.02 -13.74 -13.81
N LYS A 88 6.10 -13.91 -13.06
CA LYS A 88 7.36 -14.48 -13.57
C LYS A 88 7.18 -15.91 -14.08
N LEU A 89 6.29 -16.69 -13.47
CA LEU A 89 6.03 -18.07 -13.89
C LEU A 89 5.17 -18.17 -15.13
N VAL A 90 4.17 -17.31 -15.27
CA VAL A 90 3.16 -17.43 -16.34
C VAL A 90 3.47 -16.59 -17.57
N ARG A 91 4.29 -15.54 -17.43
CA ARG A 91 4.69 -14.70 -18.56
C ARG A 91 5.76 -15.42 -19.40
N LYS A 92 5.40 -15.71 -20.65
CA LYS A 92 6.27 -16.47 -21.57
C LYS A 92 7.03 -15.58 -22.56
N ASP A 93 6.68 -14.29 -22.62
CA ASP A 93 7.38 -13.32 -23.45
C ASP A 93 8.66 -12.84 -22.73
N TYR A 94 9.63 -12.37 -23.51
CA TYR A 94 10.91 -11.89 -23.00
C TYR A 94 10.83 -10.50 -22.31
N HIS A 95 9.62 -9.98 -22.11
CA HIS A 95 9.43 -8.70 -21.43
C HIS A 95 9.12 -8.96 -19.94
N PRO A 96 10.03 -8.64 -19.03
CA PRO A 96 9.78 -8.82 -17.61
C PRO A 96 8.68 -7.86 -17.15
N VAL A 97 7.86 -8.32 -16.20
CA VAL A 97 6.98 -7.41 -15.47
C VAL A 97 7.88 -6.55 -14.58
N LEU A 98 7.79 -5.23 -14.74
CA LEU A 98 8.51 -4.31 -13.88
C LEU A 98 7.82 -4.26 -12.51
N TYR A 99 8.57 -4.53 -11.45
CA TYR A 99 8.11 -4.36 -10.08
C TYR A 99 8.60 -3.02 -9.55
N ALA A 100 7.67 -2.15 -9.21
CA ALA A 100 7.94 -0.81 -8.71
C ALA A 100 7.21 -0.57 -7.38
N SER A 101 7.64 0.44 -6.64
CA SER A 101 6.99 0.86 -5.41
C SER A 101 6.68 2.35 -5.42
N VAL A 102 5.67 2.72 -4.67
CA VAL A 102 5.29 4.11 -4.40
C VAL A 102 5.09 4.30 -2.90
N VAL A 103 5.60 5.41 -2.38
CA VAL A 103 5.34 5.85 -1.00
C VAL A 103 4.27 6.93 -1.05
N ALA A 104 3.11 6.64 -0.48
CA ALA A 104 2.02 7.60 -0.36
C ALA A 104 1.56 7.67 1.10
N ARG A 105 1.36 8.88 1.61
CA ARG A 105 0.96 9.14 2.98
C ARG A 105 -0.24 10.06 3.03
N SER A 106 -1.22 9.70 3.87
CA SER A 106 -2.36 10.57 4.17
C SER A 106 -2.04 11.42 5.40
N TYR A 107 -2.35 12.71 5.32
CA TYR A 107 -2.24 13.65 6.43
C TYR A 107 -3.52 14.42 6.59
N THR A 108 -3.86 14.73 7.85
CA THR A 108 -4.87 15.72 8.16
C THR A 108 -4.16 17.07 8.32
N ASP A 109 -4.49 18.06 7.49
CA ASP A 109 -3.94 19.41 7.63
C ASP A 109 -4.62 20.20 8.77
N VAL A 110 -4.07 21.39 9.08
CA VAL A 110 -4.59 22.29 10.13
C VAL A 110 -6.06 22.70 9.89
N GLN A 111 -6.56 22.54 8.67
CA GLN A 111 -7.94 22.83 8.28
C GLN A 111 -8.80 21.56 8.24
N GLN A 112 -8.31 20.45 8.76
CA GLN A 112 -8.96 19.12 8.77
C GLN A 112 -9.21 18.54 7.36
N HIS A 113 -8.47 19.01 6.34
CA HIS A 113 -8.49 18.39 5.02
C HIS A 113 -7.45 17.28 4.97
N GLU A 114 -7.91 16.08 4.72
CA GLU A 114 -7.01 14.95 4.50
C GLU A 114 -6.44 15.02 3.09
N LYS A 115 -5.13 15.17 3.00
CA LYS A 115 -4.39 15.18 1.74
C LYS A 115 -3.51 13.95 1.63
N VAL A 116 -3.38 13.43 0.43
CA VAL A 116 -2.42 12.37 0.11
C VAL A 116 -1.20 13.00 -0.52
N TYR A 117 -0.04 12.75 0.08
CA TYR A 117 1.26 13.14 -0.46
C TYR A 117 1.96 11.91 -1.00
N VAL A 118 2.50 12.02 -2.20
CA VAL A 118 3.33 10.99 -2.79
C VAL A 118 4.78 11.40 -2.62
N ASP A 119 5.51 10.67 -1.77
CA ASP A 119 6.89 11.01 -1.41
C ASP A 119 7.92 10.48 -2.40
N GLY A 120 7.56 9.46 -3.18
CA GLY A 120 8.47 8.95 -4.18
C GLY A 120 7.99 7.70 -4.90
N TRP A 121 8.63 7.46 -6.04
CA TRP A 121 8.43 6.32 -6.91
C TRP A 121 9.78 5.66 -7.21
N THR A 122 9.85 4.33 -7.21
CA THR A 122 11.05 3.64 -7.71
C THR A 122 11.08 3.57 -9.24
N TYR A 123 9.91 3.68 -9.87
CA TYR A 123 9.73 3.88 -11.30
C TYR A 123 8.63 4.92 -11.50
N ALA A 124 9.05 6.12 -11.85
CA ALA A 124 8.11 7.23 -11.92
C ALA A 124 7.14 7.10 -13.11
N PRO A 125 5.89 7.59 -12.95
CA PRO A 125 4.87 7.50 -14.01
C PRO A 125 5.27 8.13 -15.35
N GLU A 126 6.25 9.06 -15.35
CA GLU A 126 6.83 9.69 -16.54
C GLU A 126 7.57 8.71 -17.46
N TYR A 127 7.98 7.56 -16.94
CA TYR A 127 8.70 6.54 -17.69
C TYR A 127 7.78 5.48 -18.32
N LEU A 128 6.48 5.55 -18.00
CA LEU A 128 5.49 4.66 -18.60
C LEU A 128 5.41 4.87 -20.12
N ARG A 129 5.31 3.79 -20.84
CA ARG A 129 5.16 3.82 -22.30
C ARG A 129 3.67 3.87 -22.69
N PRO A 130 3.33 4.43 -23.83
CA PRO A 130 1.97 4.35 -24.35
C PRO A 130 1.49 2.90 -24.43
N GLY A 131 0.36 2.62 -23.80
CA GLY A 131 -0.25 1.29 -23.79
C GLY A 131 0.16 0.40 -22.61
N ASP A 132 1.13 0.79 -21.79
CA ASP A 132 1.50 0.02 -20.59
C ASP A 132 0.28 -0.25 -19.70
N LYS A 133 0.18 -1.47 -19.24
CA LYS A 133 -0.84 -1.94 -18.30
C LYS A 133 -0.28 -1.90 -16.87
N ILE A 134 -0.99 -1.26 -16.01
CA ILE A 134 -0.59 -1.01 -14.63
C ILE A 134 -1.43 -1.86 -13.69
N MET A 135 -0.76 -2.51 -12.75
CA MET A 135 -1.37 -3.09 -11.55
C MET A 135 -0.94 -2.27 -10.34
N LEU A 136 -1.90 -1.69 -9.63
CA LEU A 136 -1.67 -1.00 -8.35
C LEU A 136 -2.12 -1.91 -7.23
N VAL A 137 -1.20 -2.27 -6.33
CA VAL A 137 -1.43 -3.25 -5.26
C VAL A 137 -1.30 -2.59 -3.90
N ASP A 138 -2.30 -2.80 -3.05
CA ASP A 138 -2.29 -2.45 -1.63
C ASP A 138 -2.85 -3.62 -0.79
N ASP A 139 -2.67 -3.58 0.53
CA ASP A 139 -3.24 -4.58 1.43
C ASP A 139 -4.74 -4.35 1.65
N ILE A 140 -5.15 -3.12 1.86
CA ILE A 140 -6.53 -2.77 2.18
C ILE A 140 -7.03 -1.55 1.39
N PHE A 141 -8.27 -1.63 0.94
CA PHE A 141 -9.03 -0.48 0.48
C PHE A 141 -10.07 -0.12 1.54
N ASP A 142 -9.76 0.90 2.34
CA ASP A 142 -10.66 1.47 3.34
C ASP A 142 -11.41 2.67 2.73
N SER A 143 -11.02 3.91 2.99
CA SER A 143 -11.62 5.08 2.36
C SER A 143 -11.33 5.17 0.85
N GLY A 144 -10.25 4.57 0.40
CA GLY A 144 -9.80 4.61 -0.98
C GLY A 144 -9.02 5.86 -1.38
N ARG A 145 -8.78 6.80 -0.47
CA ARG A 145 -8.14 8.09 -0.79
C ARG A 145 -6.75 7.92 -1.40
N THR A 146 -5.89 7.10 -0.77
CA THR A 146 -4.54 6.83 -1.28
C THR A 146 -4.58 6.27 -2.69
N ILE A 147 -5.37 5.24 -2.90
CA ILE A 147 -5.50 4.57 -4.20
C ILE A 147 -6.05 5.52 -5.27
N ASN A 148 -7.11 6.29 -4.95
CA ASN A 148 -7.68 7.24 -5.89
C ASN A 148 -6.66 8.32 -6.28
N SER A 149 -5.90 8.86 -5.32
CA SER A 149 -4.85 9.85 -5.61
C SER A 149 -3.76 9.29 -6.52
N LEU A 150 -3.35 8.03 -6.31
CA LEU A 150 -2.37 7.38 -7.17
C LEU A 150 -2.91 7.14 -8.59
N VAL A 151 -4.16 6.70 -8.69
CA VAL A 151 -4.82 6.50 -9.99
C VAL A 151 -4.96 7.82 -10.74
N GLU A 152 -5.32 8.91 -10.07
CA GLU A 152 -5.40 10.23 -10.68
C GLU A 152 -4.07 10.68 -11.28
N ILE A 153 -2.94 10.39 -10.63
CA ILE A 153 -1.61 10.67 -11.18
C ILE A 153 -1.40 9.93 -12.50
N PHE A 154 -1.74 8.65 -12.57
CA PHE A 154 -1.64 7.89 -13.84
C PHE A 154 -2.56 8.44 -14.92
N LEU A 155 -3.81 8.80 -14.58
CA LEU A 155 -4.76 9.38 -15.53
C LEU A 155 -4.26 10.73 -16.08
N GLN A 156 -3.70 11.59 -15.22
CA GLN A 156 -3.09 12.87 -15.63
C GLN A 156 -1.88 12.68 -16.55
N ARG A 157 -1.21 11.53 -16.50
CA ARG A 157 -0.13 11.14 -17.41
C ARG A 157 -0.62 10.48 -18.70
N GLY A 158 -1.94 10.43 -18.89
CA GLY A 158 -2.55 9.89 -20.12
C GLY A 158 -2.70 8.37 -20.13
N VAL A 159 -2.49 7.68 -19.00
CA VAL A 159 -2.77 6.25 -18.91
C VAL A 159 -4.28 6.04 -18.86
N PRO A 160 -4.87 5.29 -19.81
CA PRO A 160 -6.32 5.03 -19.79
C PRO A 160 -6.72 4.25 -18.52
N ARG A 161 -7.88 4.57 -17.92
CA ARG A 161 -8.39 3.84 -16.74
C ARG A 161 -8.51 2.31 -17.02
N SER A 162 -8.83 1.93 -18.24
CA SER A 162 -8.90 0.52 -18.65
C SER A 162 -7.59 -0.24 -18.49
N ASN A 163 -6.46 0.47 -18.59
CA ASN A 163 -5.12 -0.09 -18.43
C ASN A 163 -4.65 -0.16 -16.98
N ILE A 164 -5.42 0.39 -16.03
CA ILE A 164 -5.10 0.39 -14.62
C ILE A 164 -5.98 -0.62 -13.90
N LYS A 165 -5.39 -1.56 -13.19
CA LYS A 165 -6.09 -2.50 -12.31
C LYS A 165 -5.66 -2.30 -10.87
N ILE A 166 -6.64 -2.08 -10.01
CA ILE A 166 -6.48 -1.92 -8.57
C ILE A 166 -6.73 -3.26 -7.92
N VAL A 167 -5.77 -3.72 -7.13
CA VAL A 167 -5.77 -5.04 -6.49
C VAL A 167 -5.52 -4.87 -5.01
N VAL A 168 -6.41 -5.39 -4.18
CA VAL A 168 -6.27 -5.33 -2.73
C VAL A 168 -6.55 -6.69 -2.10
N HIS A 169 -6.02 -6.93 -0.90
CA HIS A 169 -6.42 -8.11 -0.15
C HIS A 169 -7.82 -7.91 0.44
N ASP A 170 -8.00 -6.83 1.19
CA ASP A 170 -9.27 -6.52 1.84
C ASP A 170 -9.90 -5.27 1.23
N TYR A 171 -11.14 -5.41 0.80
CA TYR A 171 -11.97 -4.30 0.34
C TYR A 171 -13.07 -4.05 1.36
N LYS A 172 -12.96 -2.98 2.16
CA LYS A 172 -14.05 -2.47 2.99
C LYS A 172 -14.99 -1.64 2.14
N ARG A 173 -16.23 -2.09 2.01
CA ARG A 173 -17.28 -1.37 1.31
C ARG A 173 -18.26 -0.78 2.31
N PHE A 174 -18.21 0.52 2.47
CA PHE A 174 -19.12 1.25 3.36
C PHE A 174 -20.43 1.56 2.63
N THR A 175 -21.57 1.24 3.25
CA THR A 175 -22.87 1.41 2.62
C THR A 175 -23.69 2.57 3.20
N SER A 176 -23.35 3.10 4.39
CA SER A 176 -24.22 4.05 5.08
C SER A 176 -23.54 5.13 5.93
N HIS A 177 -22.36 4.94 6.45
CA HIS A 177 -21.82 5.81 7.51
C HIS A 177 -20.47 6.46 7.19
N LYS A 178 -19.81 6.04 6.13
CA LYS A 178 -18.51 6.56 5.70
C LYS A 178 -18.50 6.74 4.19
N GLU A 179 -18.06 7.90 3.75
CA GLU A 179 -17.90 8.17 2.33
C GLU A 179 -16.67 7.46 1.78
N GLN A 180 -16.82 6.83 0.63
CA GLN A 180 -15.71 6.22 -0.11
C GLN A 180 -15.47 6.97 -1.40
N GLN A 181 -14.22 6.92 -1.86
CA GLN A 181 -13.82 7.49 -3.14
C GLN A 181 -14.50 6.73 -4.31
N SER A 182 -14.68 7.44 -5.43
CA SER A 182 -15.43 6.93 -6.59
C SER A 182 -14.72 5.81 -7.33
N ILE A 183 -13.38 5.78 -7.34
CA ILE A 183 -12.59 4.73 -7.97
C ILE A 183 -12.47 3.58 -6.99
N GLN A 184 -13.04 2.44 -7.35
CA GLN A 184 -13.09 1.24 -6.54
C GLN A 184 -12.07 0.20 -7.00
N PRO A 185 -11.68 -0.80 -6.17
CA PRO A 185 -10.84 -1.91 -6.57
C PRO A 185 -11.44 -2.70 -7.75
N ASP A 186 -10.58 -3.14 -8.66
CA ASP A 186 -10.96 -4.05 -9.75
C ASP A 186 -10.95 -5.52 -9.27
N TYR A 187 -10.02 -5.85 -8.34
CA TYR A 187 -9.86 -7.20 -7.78
C TYR A 187 -9.59 -7.14 -6.29
N TRP A 188 -10.14 -8.08 -5.54
CA TRP A 188 -9.94 -8.23 -4.09
C TRP A 188 -9.99 -9.70 -3.67
N CYS A 189 -9.30 -10.03 -2.56
CA CYS A 189 -9.37 -11.36 -1.96
C CYS A 189 -10.61 -11.50 -1.07
N ARG A 190 -10.91 -10.46 -0.27
CA ARG A 190 -12.07 -10.43 0.62
C ARG A 190 -12.83 -9.11 0.45
N LEU A 191 -14.17 -9.21 0.45
CA LEU A 191 -15.08 -8.08 0.53
C LEU A 191 -15.65 -8.01 1.94
N LEU A 192 -15.50 -6.89 2.60
CA LEU A 192 -16.04 -6.59 3.91
C LEU A 192 -17.12 -5.51 3.76
N GLU A 193 -18.38 -5.91 3.86
CA GLU A 193 -19.50 -4.96 3.83
C GLU A 193 -19.71 -4.36 5.21
N ILE A 194 -19.48 -3.05 5.31
CA ILE A 194 -19.57 -2.30 6.56
C ILE A 194 -20.84 -1.47 6.50
N THR A 195 -21.88 -1.92 7.21
CA THR A 195 -23.20 -1.28 7.18
C THR A 195 -23.40 -0.29 8.32
N LYS A 196 -22.66 -0.45 9.41
CA LYS A 196 -22.71 0.39 10.60
C LYS A 196 -21.33 0.44 11.25
N PRO A 197 -21.04 1.45 12.07
CA PRO A 197 -19.70 1.63 12.70
C PRO A 197 -19.21 0.40 13.47
N GLU A 198 -20.12 -0.34 14.11
CA GLU A 198 -19.76 -1.51 14.92
C GLU A 198 -19.32 -2.72 14.07
N ASP A 199 -19.59 -2.69 12.76
CA ASP A 199 -19.14 -3.73 11.82
C ASP A 199 -17.70 -3.44 11.36
N ASP A 200 -17.22 -2.20 11.51
CA ASP A 200 -15.85 -1.82 11.13
C ASP A 200 -14.85 -2.40 12.13
N ARG A 201 -13.77 -2.95 11.62
CA ARG A 201 -12.73 -3.59 12.43
C ARG A 201 -11.36 -3.22 11.88
N TRP A 202 -10.40 -3.19 12.78
CA TRP A 202 -9.01 -3.08 12.40
C TRP A 202 -8.52 -4.43 11.88
N ILE A 203 -8.16 -4.49 10.61
CA ILE A 203 -7.51 -5.69 10.06
C ILE A 203 -6.03 -5.59 10.37
N HIS A 204 -5.57 -6.47 11.26
CA HIS A 204 -4.18 -6.54 11.67
C HIS A 204 -3.46 -7.63 10.86
N TYR A 205 -2.56 -7.22 9.98
CA TYR A 205 -1.83 -8.13 9.11
C TYR A 205 -0.58 -8.66 9.83
N LEU A 206 -0.61 -9.92 10.27
CA LEU A 206 0.53 -10.56 10.93
C LEU A 206 1.79 -10.62 10.05
N SER A 207 1.65 -10.38 8.75
CA SER A 207 2.77 -10.35 7.80
C SER A 207 3.67 -9.12 7.94
N HIS A 208 3.20 -7.99 8.50
CA HIS A 208 3.96 -6.74 8.50
C HIS A 208 3.59 -5.72 9.58
N GLU A 209 2.57 -5.98 10.40
CA GLU A 209 2.15 -5.06 11.45
C GLU A 209 2.57 -5.55 12.84
N LEU A 210 3.14 -4.65 13.63
CA LEU A 210 3.53 -4.90 15.03
C LEU A 210 2.96 -3.85 15.99
N VAL A 211 2.51 -2.71 15.46
CA VAL A 211 2.02 -1.59 16.30
C VAL A 211 0.64 -1.90 16.85
N GLY A 212 0.39 -1.49 18.10
CA GLY A 212 -0.92 -1.61 18.72
C GLY A 212 -1.25 -3.02 19.25
N LEU A 213 -0.28 -3.91 19.37
CA LEU A 213 -0.46 -5.23 19.97
C LEU A 213 -0.49 -5.17 21.50
N SER A 214 -1.46 -5.81 22.11
CA SER A 214 -1.47 -6.08 23.55
C SER A 214 -0.52 -7.23 23.91
N LYS A 215 -0.25 -7.40 25.20
CA LYS A 215 0.57 -8.54 25.69
C LYS A 215 -0.07 -9.88 25.36
N ASP A 216 -1.39 -10.00 25.49
CA ASP A 216 -2.12 -11.24 25.22
C ASP A 216 -2.11 -11.56 23.71
N GLU A 217 -2.21 -10.54 22.87
CA GLU A 217 -2.11 -10.70 21.40
C GLU A 217 -0.69 -11.11 20.97
N LEU A 218 0.35 -10.56 21.62
CA LEU A 218 1.73 -11.01 21.38
C LEU A 218 1.93 -12.48 21.80
N GLU A 219 1.37 -12.86 22.94
CA GLU A 219 1.44 -14.25 23.41
C GLU A 219 0.76 -15.19 22.42
N GLU A 220 -0.44 -14.85 21.97
CA GLU A 220 -1.26 -15.71 21.09
C GLU A 220 -0.68 -15.81 19.66
N TYR A 221 -0.21 -14.69 19.08
CA TYR A 221 0.13 -14.63 17.64
C TYR A 221 1.61 -14.65 17.33
N TYR A 222 2.49 -14.47 18.35
CA TYR A 222 3.94 -14.44 18.13
C TYR A 222 4.69 -15.43 19.03
N PHE A 223 4.50 -15.36 20.36
CA PHE A 223 5.34 -16.12 21.29
C PHE A 223 4.94 -17.57 21.45
N LYS A 224 3.67 -17.90 21.19
CA LYS A 224 3.15 -19.27 21.22
C LYS A 224 3.84 -20.15 20.17
N ASP A 225 4.02 -19.62 18.96
CA ASP A 225 4.63 -20.35 17.85
C ASP A 225 6.16 -20.23 17.84
N ASP A 226 6.69 -19.09 18.31
CA ASP A 226 8.12 -18.81 18.39
C ASP A 226 8.49 -18.08 19.70
N PRO A 227 8.75 -18.82 20.79
CA PRO A 227 9.13 -18.22 22.09
C PRO A 227 10.42 -17.40 22.06
N GLU A 228 11.29 -17.61 21.03
CA GLU A 228 12.54 -16.86 20.89
C GLU A 228 12.30 -15.39 20.50
N LEU A 229 11.10 -15.06 20.01
CA LEU A 229 10.70 -13.67 19.75
C LEU A 229 10.46 -12.86 21.03
N ARG A 230 10.23 -13.51 22.20
CA ARG A 230 9.95 -12.80 23.45
C ARG A 230 11.08 -11.83 23.85
N PRO A 231 12.35 -12.24 23.94
CA PRO A 231 13.44 -11.31 24.27
C PRO A 231 13.67 -10.24 23.20
N VAL A 232 13.15 -10.42 21.97
CA VAL A 232 13.25 -9.45 20.88
C VAL A 232 12.19 -8.37 20.99
N LEU A 233 10.94 -8.74 21.25
CA LEU A 233 9.79 -7.82 21.17
C LEU A 233 9.42 -7.18 22.50
N GLU A 234 9.42 -7.92 23.63
CA GLU A 234 9.02 -7.37 24.94
C GLU A 234 9.81 -6.13 25.36
N PRO A 235 11.16 -6.02 25.15
CA PRO A 235 11.90 -4.85 25.58
C PRO A 235 11.57 -3.56 24.82
N ILE A 236 11.01 -3.67 23.62
CA ILE A 236 10.69 -2.52 22.75
C ILE A 236 9.23 -2.10 22.88
N LEU A 237 8.31 -3.03 23.14
CA LEU A 237 6.89 -2.76 23.25
C LEU A 237 6.48 -2.17 24.61
N GLY A 238 7.30 -2.29 25.63
CA GLY A 238 7.11 -1.61 26.92
C GLY A 238 7.60 -0.16 26.97
N LYS A 239 8.04 0.40 25.81
CA LYS A 239 8.56 1.78 25.70
C LYS A 239 7.65 2.69 24.86
N VAL A 240 6.53 2.18 24.43
CA VAL A 240 5.51 2.91 23.63
C VAL A 240 4.30 3.17 24.50
#